data_891862c7e6d7c1de6e75233687ac30e8
#
_entry.id   891862c7e6d7c1de6e75233687ac30e8
#
_cell.length_a   1.000
_cell.length_b   1.000
_cell.length_c   1.000
_cell.angle_alpha   90.00
_cell.angle_beta   90.00
_cell.angle_gamma   90.00
#
_symmetry.space_group_name_H-M   'P 1'
#
loop_
_entity.id
_entity.type
_entity.pdbx_description
1 polymer ?
#
loop_
_entity_poly.entity_id
_entity_poly.type
_entity_poly.pdbx_seq_one_letter_code
_entity_poly.pdbx_strand_id
1 'polypeptide(L)'
;SRPWSGSEISQVVTEQPAFDPDCYLCPGNTRVSGIANDSYKDVFVFDNDHPSFSLKAPTGLEASPGFYSSAPATGITRVVCYTPAHNLSLAELEESAIQNLFDCWARQTEELTSRPEIDHVFVFENKGEIIGVSNPHPHCQIYATSFVLKATETEVNAIRKYHEEHEKSLFREIINNELNDGRRVIVENEDALAFVPYFARFPYETYVVPKKTHQFIFELSGTERMALV
;
A
#
# COMPACT_ATOMS: atom_id res chain seq x y z
N SER A 1 14.44 8.02 20.53
CA SER A 1 14.90 6.74 19.97
C SER A 1 13.70 5.99 19.44
N ARG A 2 13.74 5.56 18.21
CA ARG A 2 12.66 4.76 17.63
C ARG A 2 12.85 3.31 18.07
N PRO A 3 11.78 2.59 18.48
CA PRO A 3 11.89 1.22 19.01
C PRO A 3 12.40 0.20 17.97
N TRP A 4 12.48 0.57 16.71
CA TRP A 4 13.01 -0.25 15.60
C TRP A 4 14.37 0.24 15.10
N SER A 5 15.24 0.69 15.94
CA SER A 5 16.65 0.85 15.57
C SER A 5 17.23 -0.54 15.32
N GLY A 6 17.16 -0.97 14.12
CA GLY A 6 17.58 -2.17 13.39
C GLY A 6 18.65 -3.12 13.93
N SER A 7 18.94 -3.12 15.17
CA SER A 7 19.89 -4.01 15.80
C SER A 7 19.16 -4.98 16.72
N GLU A 8 19.24 -6.26 16.38
CA GLU A 8 19.12 -7.39 17.31
C GLU A 8 17.69 -7.83 17.73
N ILE A 9 16.75 -7.93 16.79
CA ILE A 9 15.71 -8.93 16.97
C ILE A 9 16.07 -10.12 16.07
N SER A 10 16.74 -11.11 16.63
CA SER A 10 16.76 -12.44 16.03
C SER A 10 15.31 -12.96 16.10
N GLN A 11 14.55 -12.72 15.03
CA GLN A 11 13.29 -13.42 14.87
C GLN A 11 13.64 -14.91 14.79
N VAL A 12 13.18 -15.67 15.76
CA VAL A 12 13.06 -17.12 15.58
C VAL A 12 12.09 -17.28 14.43
N VAL A 13 12.60 -17.60 13.25
CA VAL A 13 11.76 -17.92 12.08
C VAL A 13 11.07 -19.24 12.44
N THR A 14 9.90 -19.18 13.02
CA THR A 14 9.02 -20.33 13.12
C THR A 14 8.46 -20.58 11.73
N GLU A 15 8.71 -21.75 11.18
CA GLU A 15 8.08 -22.16 9.93
C GLU A 15 6.56 -22.11 10.11
N GLN A 16 5.92 -21.23 9.35
CA GLN A 16 4.47 -21.12 9.33
C GLN A 16 3.90 -22.19 8.39
N PRO A 17 2.75 -22.81 8.72
CA PRO A 17 2.09 -23.74 7.81
C PRO A 17 1.53 -23.01 6.60
N ALA A 18 1.43 -23.70 5.46
CA ALA A 18 0.82 -23.13 4.25
C ALA A 18 -0.69 -22.81 4.42
N PHE A 19 -1.35 -23.45 5.38
CA PHE A 19 -2.72 -23.21 5.79
C PHE A 19 -2.82 -23.33 7.32
N ASP A 20 -3.44 -22.35 7.96
CA ASP A 20 -3.69 -22.35 9.39
C ASP A 20 -5.20 -22.38 9.65
N PRO A 21 -5.75 -23.44 10.28
CA PRO A 21 -7.19 -23.54 10.55
C PRO A 21 -7.71 -22.47 11.52
N ASP A 22 -6.83 -21.87 12.33
CA ASP A 22 -7.18 -20.83 13.28
C ASP A 22 -7.02 -19.40 12.70
N CYS A 23 -6.45 -19.27 11.50
CA CYS A 23 -6.28 -18.00 10.84
C CYS A 23 -7.57 -17.54 10.16
N TYR A 24 -8.16 -16.45 10.63
CA TYR A 24 -9.39 -15.89 10.06
C TYR A 24 -9.23 -15.31 8.64
N LEU A 25 -8.03 -15.26 8.07
CA LEU A 25 -7.78 -14.83 6.69
C LEU A 25 -7.59 -15.99 5.72
N CYS A 26 -7.28 -17.20 6.19
CA CYS A 26 -7.12 -18.36 5.32
C CYS A 26 -8.40 -18.69 4.53
N PRO A 27 -8.27 -19.26 3.31
CA PRO A 27 -9.42 -19.63 2.47
C PRO A 27 -10.41 -20.55 3.22
N GLY A 28 -11.70 -20.24 3.13
CA GLY A 28 -12.76 -21.02 3.75
C GLY A 28 -12.94 -20.83 5.26
N ASN A 29 -12.01 -20.20 5.95
CA ASN A 29 -12.14 -19.91 7.37
C ASN A 29 -13.10 -18.75 7.65
N THR A 30 -13.61 -18.69 8.87
CA THR A 30 -14.58 -17.67 9.28
C THR A 30 -13.86 -16.45 9.85
N ARG A 31 -14.19 -15.27 9.33
CA ARG A 31 -13.68 -13.98 9.79
C ARG A 31 -14.30 -13.56 11.13
N VAL A 32 -13.75 -12.53 11.74
CA VAL A 32 -14.21 -11.98 13.02
C VAL A 32 -15.68 -11.51 12.96
N SER A 33 -16.13 -11.06 11.78
CA SER A 33 -17.55 -10.72 11.52
C SER A 33 -18.49 -11.93 11.52
N GLY A 34 -17.99 -13.16 11.55
CA GLY A 34 -18.79 -14.38 11.39
C GLY A 34 -19.05 -14.79 9.94
N ILE A 35 -18.51 -14.06 8.97
CA ILE A 35 -18.63 -14.36 7.53
C ILE A 35 -17.49 -15.31 7.14
N ALA A 36 -17.81 -16.41 6.45
CA ALA A 36 -16.81 -17.31 5.90
C ALA A 36 -16.15 -16.68 4.67
N ASN A 37 -14.82 -16.81 4.58
CA ASN A 37 -14.09 -16.47 3.36
C ASN A 37 -14.47 -17.44 2.24
N ASP A 38 -14.41 -16.96 1.01
CA ASP A 38 -14.42 -17.85 -0.15
C ASP A 38 -13.23 -18.81 -0.08
N SER A 39 -13.35 -19.96 -0.74
CA SER A 39 -12.20 -20.85 -0.95
C SER A 39 -11.33 -20.30 -2.08
N TYR A 40 -10.81 -19.08 -1.87
CA TYR A 40 -10.02 -18.36 -2.87
C TYR A 40 -8.69 -19.07 -3.17
N LYS A 41 -8.27 -18.96 -4.43
CA LYS A 41 -7.04 -19.58 -4.95
C LYS A 41 -6.02 -18.55 -5.41
N ASP A 42 -6.37 -17.30 -5.34
CA ASP A 42 -5.62 -16.14 -5.80
C ASP A 42 -5.91 -14.95 -4.89
N VAL A 43 -5.89 -13.74 -5.39
CA VAL A 43 -6.19 -12.53 -4.61
C VAL A 43 -7.64 -12.53 -4.12
N PHE A 44 -7.84 -12.25 -2.84
CA PHE A 44 -9.15 -12.13 -2.20
C PHE A 44 -9.31 -10.77 -1.52
N VAL A 45 -10.38 -10.05 -1.86
CA VAL A 45 -10.65 -8.70 -1.35
C VAL A 45 -11.96 -8.69 -0.59
N PHE A 46 -11.97 -8.05 0.57
CA PHE A 46 -13.19 -7.84 1.34
C PHE A 46 -13.12 -6.53 2.14
N ASP A 47 -14.29 -5.97 2.48
CA ASP A 47 -14.37 -4.82 3.36
C ASP A 47 -13.92 -5.21 4.77
N ASN A 48 -13.07 -4.40 5.40
CA ASN A 48 -12.47 -4.72 6.70
C ASN A 48 -13.56 -4.87 7.76
N ASP A 49 -13.54 -5.98 8.50
CA ASP A 49 -14.50 -6.27 9.56
C ASP A 49 -14.40 -5.28 10.75
N HIS A 50 -13.22 -4.64 10.91
CA HIS A 50 -12.96 -3.58 11.89
C HIS A 50 -12.45 -2.32 11.20
N PRO A 51 -13.31 -1.61 10.43
CA PRO A 51 -12.89 -0.51 9.60
C PRO A 51 -12.46 0.70 10.45
N SER A 52 -11.31 1.30 10.08
CA SER A 52 -10.87 2.58 10.67
C SER A 52 -11.67 3.77 10.17
N PHE A 53 -12.30 3.64 8.99
CA PHE A 53 -13.13 4.64 8.33
C PHE A 53 -14.46 4.02 7.92
N SER A 54 -15.52 4.82 7.91
CA SER A 54 -16.86 4.36 7.51
C SER A 54 -17.60 5.44 6.74
N LEU A 55 -18.34 5.07 5.69
CA LEU A 55 -19.27 5.97 5.01
C LEU A 55 -20.42 6.45 5.93
N LYS A 56 -20.62 5.75 7.07
CA LYS A 56 -21.56 6.11 8.14
C LYS A 56 -20.87 6.74 9.34
N ALA A 57 -19.70 7.37 9.13
CA ALA A 57 -18.99 8.05 10.21
C ALA A 57 -19.91 9.10 10.87
N PRO A 58 -19.84 9.29 12.21
CA PRO A 58 -20.63 10.29 12.89
C PRO A 58 -20.41 11.68 12.31
N THR A 59 -21.49 12.39 12.05
CA THR A 59 -21.51 13.79 11.59
C THR A 59 -22.00 14.70 12.73
N GLY A 60 -21.84 16.01 12.59
CA GLY A 60 -22.32 16.96 13.60
C GLY A 60 -21.48 17.01 14.87
N LEU A 61 -20.21 16.66 14.76
CA LEU A 61 -19.25 16.87 15.84
C LEU A 61 -19.14 18.37 16.12
N GLU A 62 -19.37 18.78 17.38
CA GLU A 62 -19.16 20.17 17.77
C GLU A 62 -17.69 20.53 17.63
N ALA A 63 -17.43 21.66 16.97
CA ALA A 63 -16.08 22.19 16.90
C ALA A 63 -15.64 22.61 18.29
N SER A 64 -14.58 22.02 18.80
CA SER A 64 -13.96 22.47 20.04
C SER A 64 -13.31 23.83 19.83
N PRO A 65 -13.49 24.80 20.75
CA PRO A 65 -12.86 26.11 20.60
C PRO A 65 -11.33 26.01 20.71
N GLY A 66 -10.62 26.85 19.97
CA GLY A 66 -9.17 26.97 20.05
C GLY A 66 -8.39 26.09 19.10
N PHE A 67 -7.44 25.32 19.63
CA PHE A 67 -6.46 24.54 18.85
C PHE A 67 -6.98 23.17 18.37
N TYR A 68 -8.15 22.77 18.81
CA TYR A 68 -8.68 21.44 18.53
C TYR A 68 -9.64 21.49 17.35
N SER A 69 -9.42 20.61 16.39
CA SER A 69 -10.33 20.41 15.26
C SER A 69 -10.65 18.92 15.11
N SER A 70 -11.86 18.62 14.67
CA SER A 70 -12.30 17.26 14.39
C SER A 70 -13.11 17.23 13.10
N ALA A 71 -13.03 16.12 12.40
CA ALA A 71 -13.83 15.86 11.20
C ALA A 71 -14.30 14.39 11.22
N PRO A 72 -15.40 14.08 10.53
CA PRO A 72 -15.83 12.69 10.38
C PRO A 72 -14.74 11.84 9.70
N ALA A 73 -14.49 10.66 10.23
CA ALA A 73 -13.57 9.68 9.63
C ALA A 73 -14.30 8.92 8.50
N THR A 74 -14.69 9.63 7.43
CA THR A 74 -15.45 9.07 6.31
C THR A 74 -14.52 8.34 5.35
N GLY A 75 -14.92 7.11 4.98
CA GLY A 75 -14.14 6.33 4.04
C GLY A 75 -14.54 4.86 3.98
N ILE A 76 -13.77 4.11 3.21
CA ILE A 76 -13.89 2.66 3.03
C ILE A 76 -12.53 2.05 3.33
N THR A 77 -12.50 0.91 4.02
CA THR A 77 -11.28 0.15 4.26
C THR A 77 -11.45 -1.26 3.77
N ARG A 78 -10.49 -1.74 2.97
CA ARG A 78 -10.47 -3.11 2.45
C ARG A 78 -9.23 -3.84 2.90
N VAL A 79 -9.35 -5.15 3.03
CA VAL A 79 -8.24 -6.10 3.20
C VAL A 79 -8.08 -6.85 1.89
N VAL A 80 -6.84 -7.03 1.47
CA VAL A 80 -6.48 -7.77 0.26
C VAL A 80 -5.52 -8.88 0.67
N CYS A 81 -6.03 -10.11 0.81
CA CYS A 81 -5.18 -11.29 0.91
C CYS A 81 -4.66 -11.59 -0.49
N TYR A 82 -3.35 -11.53 -0.68
CA TYR A 82 -2.77 -11.62 -2.02
C TYR A 82 -2.28 -13.01 -2.39
N THR A 83 -2.43 -13.98 -1.50
CA THR A 83 -2.19 -15.41 -1.72
C THR A 83 -3.03 -16.25 -0.76
N PRO A 84 -3.48 -17.44 -1.14
CA PRO A 84 -4.11 -18.39 -0.22
C PRO A 84 -3.11 -19.01 0.76
N ALA A 85 -1.81 -18.95 0.46
CA ALA A 85 -0.76 -19.56 1.28
C ALA A 85 -0.40 -18.66 2.48
N HIS A 86 -0.61 -19.20 3.69
CA HIS A 86 -0.42 -18.47 4.94
C HIS A 86 1.06 -18.13 5.23
N ASN A 87 1.99 -18.91 4.68
CA ASN A 87 3.41 -18.88 5.01
C ASN A 87 4.29 -18.15 3.98
N LEU A 88 3.71 -17.57 2.93
CA LEU A 88 4.48 -16.84 1.92
C LEU A 88 4.54 -15.34 2.22
N SER A 89 5.49 -14.67 1.63
CA SER A 89 5.58 -13.21 1.58
C SER A 89 5.56 -12.75 0.12
N LEU A 90 5.37 -11.45 -0.11
CA LEU A 90 5.37 -10.88 -1.46
C LEU A 90 6.63 -11.28 -2.25
N ALA A 91 7.80 -11.30 -1.61
CA ALA A 91 9.07 -11.65 -2.24
C ALA A 91 9.23 -13.14 -2.58
N GLU A 92 8.32 -13.99 -2.12
CA GLU A 92 8.33 -15.44 -2.34
C GLU A 92 7.24 -15.89 -3.32
N LEU A 93 6.43 -14.93 -3.80
CA LEU A 93 5.39 -15.22 -4.78
C LEU A 93 5.98 -15.38 -6.18
N GLU A 94 5.32 -16.21 -6.98
CA GLU A 94 5.57 -16.26 -8.42
C GLU A 94 5.17 -14.94 -9.09
N GLU A 95 5.89 -14.53 -10.13
CA GLU A 95 5.65 -13.27 -10.86
C GLU A 95 4.18 -13.11 -11.29
N SER A 96 3.54 -14.19 -11.74
CA SER A 96 2.13 -14.18 -12.12
C SER A 96 1.17 -13.82 -10.96
N ALA A 97 1.50 -14.26 -9.74
CA ALA A 97 0.72 -13.93 -8.55
C ALA A 97 0.91 -12.46 -8.16
N ILE A 98 2.14 -11.93 -8.28
CA ILE A 98 2.41 -10.50 -8.07
C ILE A 98 1.69 -9.66 -9.12
N GLN A 99 1.67 -10.09 -10.38
CA GLN A 99 0.92 -9.40 -11.43
C GLN A 99 -0.59 -9.35 -11.12
N ASN A 100 -1.19 -10.46 -10.68
CA ASN A 100 -2.59 -10.52 -10.27
C ASN A 100 -2.87 -9.54 -9.12
N LEU A 101 -1.93 -9.37 -8.21
CA LEU A 101 -2.01 -8.38 -7.13
C LEU A 101 -1.98 -6.94 -7.67
N PHE A 102 -1.07 -6.61 -8.59
CA PHE A 102 -1.04 -5.28 -9.23
C PHE A 102 -2.33 -4.99 -10.01
N ASP A 103 -2.85 -5.98 -10.74
CA ASP A 103 -4.14 -5.86 -11.42
C ASP A 103 -5.30 -5.68 -10.45
N CYS A 104 -5.25 -6.31 -9.29
CA CYS A 104 -6.20 -6.09 -8.21
C CYS A 104 -6.11 -4.66 -7.67
N TRP A 105 -4.91 -4.16 -7.36
CA TRP A 105 -4.72 -2.79 -6.89
C TRP A 105 -5.21 -1.76 -7.92
N ALA A 106 -4.94 -1.98 -9.20
CA ALA A 106 -5.41 -1.12 -10.28
C ALA A 106 -6.95 -1.05 -10.31
N ARG A 107 -7.63 -2.20 -10.35
CA ARG A 107 -9.11 -2.25 -10.33
C ARG A 107 -9.71 -1.65 -9.06
N GLN A 108 -9.12 -1.94 -7.89
CA GLN A 108 -9.62 -1.41 -6.62
C GLN A 108 -9.44 0.10 -6.53
N THR A 109 -8.31 0.63 -7.00
CA THR A 109 -8.05 2.07 -7.04
C THR A 109 -9.01 2.76 -8.01
N GLU A 110 -9.21 2.22 -9.21
CA GLU A 110 -10.15 2.77 -10.19
C GLU A 110 -11.59 2.83 -9.65
N GLU A 111 -12.06 1.72 -9.08
CA GLU A 111 -13.41 1.65 -8.49
C GLU A 111 -13.57 2.65 -7.34
N LEU A 112 -12.61 2.73 -6.44
CA LEU A 112 -12.71 3.56 -5.26
C LEU A 112 -12.55 5.06 -5.59
N THR A 113 -11.65 5.42 -6.51
CA THR A 113 -11.49 6.83 -6.96
C THR A 113 -12.67 7.33 -7.80
N SER A 114 -13.47 6.44 -8.40
CA SER A 114 -14.69 6.85 -9.11
C SER A 114 -15.84 7.28 -8.19
N ARG A 115 -15.72 7.05 -6.88
CA ARG A 115 -16.76 7.38 -5.91
C ARG A 115 -16.68 8.85 -5.52
N PRO A 116 -17.80 9.60 -5.57
CA PRO A 116 -17.80 11.03 -5.27
C PRO A 116 -17.48 11.38 -3.81
N GLU A 117 -17.61 10.44 -2.90
CA GLU A 117 -17.28 10.60 -1.49
C GLU A 117 -15.82 10.30 -1.14
N ILE A 118 -14.99 9.89 -2.13
CA ILE A 118 -13.60 9.51 -1.93
C ILE A 118 -12.67 10.50 -2.62
N ASP A 119 -11.79 11.11 -1.86
CA ASP A 119 -10.75 12.05 -2.33
C ASP A 119 -9.37 11.41 -2.42
N HIS A 120 -9.13 10.30 -1.71
CA HIS A 120 -7.82 9.67 -1.63
C HIS A 120 -7.92 8.15 -1.47
N VAL A 121 -7.11 7.41 -2.23
CA VAL A 121 -6.95 5.96 -2.10
C VAL A 121 -5.49 5.64 -1.81
N PHE A 122 -5.24 4.92 -0.73
CA PHE A 122 -3.92 4.53 -0.27
C PHE A 122 -3.84 3.02 -0.06
N VAL A 123 -2.93 2.38 -0.79
CA VAL A 123 -2.65 0.94 -0.67
C VAL A 123 -1.37 0.77 0.13
N PHE A 124 -1.38 -0.07 1.15
CA PHE A 124 -0.20 -0.31 1.99
C PHE A 124 -0.22 -1.69 2.63
N GLU A 125 0.95 -2.18 2.94
CA GLU A 125 1.16 -3.38 3.75
C GLU A 125 1.95 -3.03 5.00
N ASN A 126 1.53 -3.59 6.14
CA ASN A 126 2.35 -3.69 7.32
C ASN A 126 2.80 -5.15 7.45
N LYS A 127 4.10 -5.39 7.62
CA LYS A 127 4.65 -6.73 7.74
C LYS A 127 5.53 -6.84 8.98
N GLY A 128 5.27 -7.88 9.78
CA GLY A 128 6.04 -8.20 10.97
C GLY A 128 5.41 -7.70 12.28
N GLU A 129 5.64 -8.45 13.34
CA GLU A 129 5.10 -8.17 14.68
C GLU A 129 5.59 -6.83 15.25
N ILE A 130 6.79 -6.41 14.91
CA ILE A 130 7.41 -5.17 15.42
C ILE A 130 6.63 -3.90 15.05
N ILE A 131 5.85 -3.96 13.96
CA ILE A 131 4.99 -2.85 13.53
C ILE A 131 3.52 -3.06 13.89
N GLY A 132 3.22 -4.08 14.71
CA GLY A 132 1.89 -4.35 15.24
C GLY A 132 0.97 -5.16 14.33
N VAL A 133 1.53 -5.92 13.39
CA VAL A 133 0.74 -6.86 12.57
C VAL A 133 0.26 -8.00 13.45
N SER A 134 -1.05 -8.15 13.56
CA SER A 134 -1.70 -9.16 14.41
C SER A 134 -1.93 -10.50 13.71
N ASN A 135 -1.88 -10.55 12.38
CA ASN A 135 -2.10 -11.74 11.58
C ASN A 135 -0.98 -11.92 10.56
N PRO A 136 -0.22 -13.03 10.62
CA PRO A 136 0.92 -13.27 9.73
C PRO A 136 0.51 -13.63 8.29
N HIS A 137 -0.76 -13.98 8.05
CA HIS A 137 -1.24 -14.27 6.70
C HIS A 137 -0.97 -13.09 5.76
N PRO A 138 -0.37 -13.31 4.58
CA PRO A 138 0.01 -12.25 3.66
C PRO A 138 -1.18 -11.39 3.21
N HIS A 139 -1.20 -10.13 3.61
CA HIS A 139 -2.26 -9.21 3.25
C HIS A 139 -1.79 -7.76 3.22
N CYS A 140 -2.37 -6.99 2.34
CA CYS A 140 -2.29 -5.54 2.35
C CYS A 140 -3.66 -4.93 2.63
N GLN A 141 -3.69 -3.63 2.82
CA GLN A 141 -4.90 -2.87 3.10
C GLN A 141 -5.07 -1.74 2.09
N ILE A 142 -6.31 -1.37 1.85
CA ILE A 142 -6.68 -0.21 1.04
C ILE A 142 -7.50 0.73 1.91
N TYR A 143 -7.02 1.96 2.08
CA TYR A 143 -7.75 3.04 2.70
C TYR A 143 -8.23 4.01 1.62
N ALA A 144 -9.54 4.14 1.49
CA ALA A 144 -10.18 5.12 0.62
C ALA A 144 -10.91 6.13 1.51
N THR A 145 -10.49 7.38 1.49
CA THR A 145 -10.94 8.41 2.45
C THR A 145 -11.45 9.66 1.76
N SER A 146 -12.37 10.38 2.42
CA SER A 146 -12.85 11.71 2.01
C SER A 146 -11.86 12.84 2.36
N PHE A 147 -10.63 12.51 2.62
CA PHE A 147 -9.55 13.46 2.91
C PHE A 147 -8.20 12.85 2.53
N VAL A 148 -7.25 13.70 2.21
CA VAL A 148 -5.89 13.27 1.90
C VAL A 148 -5.11 13.02 3.20
N LEU A 149 -4.41 11.89 3.30
CA LEU A 149 -3.56 11.57 4.44
C LEU A 149 -2.42 12.60 4.57
N LYS A 150 -2.07 12.98 5.80
CA LYS A 150 -1.10 14.04 6.07
C LYS A 150 0.27 13.84 5.41
N ALA A 151 0.74 12.60 5.33
CA ALA A 151 2.01 12.30 4.64
C ALA A 151 1.90 12.64 3.15
N THR A 152 0.85 12.14 2.49
CA THR A 152 0.57 12.40 1.07
C THR A 152 0.35 13.89 0.80
N GLU A 153 -0.38 14.61 1.66
CA GLU A 153 -0.56 16.06 1.55
C GLU A 153 0.79 16.79 1.56
N THR A 154 1.71 16.38 2.43
CA THR A 154 3.04 16.96 2.53
C THR A 154 3.85 16.74 1.24
N GLU A 155 3.77 15.53 0.67
CA GLU A 155 4.43 15.20 -0.60
C GLU A 155 3.82 15.98 -1.77
N VAL A 156 2.50 16.02 -1.89
CA VAL A 156 1.79 16.78 -2.93
C VAL A 156 2.13 18.26 -2.86
N ASN A 157 2.22 18.84 -1.66
CA ASN A 157 2.60 20.25 -1.50
C ASN A 157 4.07 20.50 -1.93
N ALA A 158 4.98 19.57 -1.63
CA ALA A 158 6.37 19.67 -2.09
C ALA A 158 6.48 19.56 -3.63
N ILE A 159 5.73 18.63 -4.24
CA ILE A 159 5.67 18.44 -5.69
C ILE A 159 5.10 19.69 -6.37
N ARG A 160 4.02 20.25 -5.84
CA ARG A 160 3.39 21.49 -6.38
C ARG A 160 4.34 22.66 -6.31
N LYS A 161 4.97 22.90 -5.14
CA LYS A 161 5.94 23.96 -4.95
C LYS A 161 7.11 23.84 -5.95
N TYR A 162 7.66 22.64 -6.11
CA TYR A 162 8.73 22.41 -7.08
C TYR A 162 8.29 22.73 -8.52
N HIS A 163 7.08 22.32 -8.87
CA HIS A 163 6.53 22.61 -10.20
C HIS A 163 6.34 24.11 -10.43
N GLU A 164 5.84 24.84 -9.44
CA GLU A 164 5.67 26.31 -9.50
C GLU A 164 7.00 27.06 -9.66
N GLU A 165 8.07 26.57 -9.02
CA GLU A 165 9.40 27.18 -9.05
C GLU A 165 10.21 26.82 -10.30
N HIS A 166 10.01 25.63 -10.86
CA HIS A 166 10.88 25.07 -11.91
C HIS A 166 10.16 24.69 -13.21
N GLU A 167 8.84 24.74 -13.27
CA GLU A 167 8.00 24.27 -14.40
C GLU A 167 8.26 22.80 -14.79
N LYS A 168 8.70 21.96 -13.83
CA LYS A 168 9.08 20.57 -14.00
C LYS A 168 8.39 19.67 -12.99
N SER A 169 8.30 18.38 -13.34
CA SER A 169 7.86 17.35 -12.42
C SER A 169 8.99 16.91 -11.50
N LEU A 170 8.83 17.05 -10.18
CA LEU A 170 9.83 16.65 -9.19
C LEU A 170 10.21 15.16 -9.33
N PHE A 171 9.25 14.26 -9.39
CA PHE A 171 9.55 12.82 -9.51
C PHE A 171 10.22 12.48 -10.85
N ARG A 172 9.87 13.14 -11.94
CA ARG A 172 10.56 12.94 -13.21
C ARG A 172 12.02 13.36 -13.13
N GLU A 173 12.32 14.49 -12.50
CA GLU A 173 13.70 14.94 -12.29
C GLU A 173 14.46 13.97 -11.39
N ILE A 174 13.83 13.44 -10.32
CA ILE A 174 14.44 12.41 -9.47
C ILE A 174 14.78 11.16 -10.30
N ILE A 175 13.83 10.62 -11.05
CA ILE A 175 14.03 9.42 -11.88
C ILE A 175 15.16 9.65 -12.90
N ASN A 176 15.15 10.79 -13.58
CA ASN A 176 16.18 11.13 -14.55
C ASN A 176 17.58 11.25 -13.91
N ASN A 177 17.66 11.84 -12.72
CA ASN A 177 18.91 11.96 -11.99
C ASN A 177 19.42 10.61 -11.50
N GLU A 178 18.54 9.72 -11.02
CA GLU A 178 18.94 8.37 -10.61
C GLU A 178 19.44 7.54 -11.79
N LEU A 179 18.76 7.61 -12.95
CA LEU A 179 19.19 6.96 -14.17
C LEU A 179 20.55 7.47 -14.67
N ASN A 180 20.78 8.79 -14.61
CA ASN A 180 22.04 9.40 -15.03
C ASN A 180 23.21 9.08 -14.09
N ASP A 181 22.97 9.06 -12.77
CA ASP A 181 23.97 8.77 -11.75
C ASP A 181 24.28 7.26 -11.64
N GLY A 182 23.27 6.42 -11.72
CA GLY A 182 23.36 4.96 -11.71
C GLY A 182 23.75 4.32 -10.37
N ARG A 183 24.36 5.06 -9.43
CA ARG A 183 24.95 4.51 -8.19
C ARG A 183 23.94 3.91 -7.22
N ARG A 184 22.67 4.35 -7.29
CA ARG A 184 21.59 3.89 -6.42
C ARG A 184 20.56 3.03 -7.15
N VAL A 185 20.75 2.80 -8.45
CA VAL A 185 19.92 1.89 -9.24
C VAL A 185 20.19 0.45 -8.81
N ILE A 186 19.13 -0.28 -8.48
CA ILE A 186 19.17 -1.69 -8.11
C ILE A 186 18.94 -2.53 -9.36
N VAL A 187 17.84 -2.25 -10.07
CA VAL A 187 17.49 -2.90 -11.32
C VAL A 187 16.72 -1.92 -12.22
N GLU A 188 16.90 -2.08 -13.51
CA GLU A 188 16.26 -1.29 -14.55
C GLU A 188 15.84 -2.20 -15.69
N ASN A 189 14.64 -1.99 -16.22
CA ASN A 189 14.15 -2.57 -17.46
C ASN A 189 13.63 -1.47 -18.39
N GLU A 190 12.93 -1.83 -19.48
CA GLU A 190 12.44 -0.87 -20.46
C GLU A 190 11.46 0.15 -19.85
N ASP A 191 10.52 -0.30 -18.99
CA ASP A 191 9.40 0.50 -18.49
C ASP A 191 9.50 0.87 -17.02
N ALA A 192 10.41 0.24 -16.24
CA ALA A 192 10.50 0.43 -14.78
C ALA A 192 11.93 0.63 -14.28
N LEU A 193 12.02 1.19 -13.09
CA LEU A 193 13.27 1.44 -12.36
C LEU A 193 13.06 1.12 -10.88
N ALA A 194 13.96 0.33 -10.29
CA ALA A 194 14.09 0.17 -8.84
C ALA A 194 15.37 0.82 -8.34
N PHE A 195 15.28 1.66 -7.33
CA PHE A 195 16.44 2.39 -6.79
C PHE A 195 16.29 2.68 -5.30
N VAL A 196 17.41 2.91 -4.62
CA VAL A 196 17.44 3.46 -3.26
C VAL A 196 17.39 4.98 -3.36
N PRO A 197 16.33 5.66 -2.88
CA PRO A 197 16.24 7.11 -3.01
C PRO A 197 17.33 7.81 -2.20
N TYR A 198 17.88 8.89 -2.74
CA TYR A 198 18.91 9.70 -2.03
C TYR A 198 18.40 10.18 -0.65
N PHE A 199 17.12 10.39 -0.53
CA PHE A 199 16.44 10.82 0.68
C PHE A 199 15.88 9.67 1.54
N ALA A 200 16.34 8.43 1.35
CA ALA A 200 15.94 7.27 2.14
C ALA A 200 16.06 7.56 3.64
N ARG A 201 15.00 7.27 4.38
CA ARG A 201 14.91 7.47 5.83
C ARG A 201 15.21 6.22 6.63
N PHE A 202 15.13 5.07 5.97
CA PHE A 202 15.32 3.76 6.57
C PHE A 202 16.33 2.95 5.77
N PRO A 203 17.10 2.05 6.41
CA PRO A 203 17.89 1.04 5.71
C PRO A 203 16.97 0.22 4.80
N TYR A 204 17.46 -0.07 3.58
CA TYR A 204 16.74 -0.85 2.57
C TYR A 204 15.44 -0.22 2.03
N GLU A 205 15.19 1.05 2.30
CA GLU A 205 14.10 1.78 1.63
C GLU A 205 14.35 1.79 0.13
N THR A 206 13.41 1.23 -0.63
CA THR A 206 13.53 1.07 -2.08
C THR A 206 12.29 1.62 -2.75
N TYR A 207 12.49 2.33 -3.86
CA TYR A 207 11.42 2.78 -4.73
C TYR A 207 11.41 1.92 -5.99
N VAL A 208 10.23 1.42 -6.36
CA VAL A 208 9.96 0.78 -7.64
C VAL A 208 8.96 1.65 -8.37
N VAL A 209 9.35 2.17 -9.52
CA VAL A 209 8.58 3.21 -10.22
C VAL A 209 8.50 2.93 -11.72
N PRO A 210 7.39 3.29 -12.39
CA PRO A 210 7.35 3.31 -13.85
C PRO A 210 8.22 4.46 -14.39
N LYS A 211 8.89 4.23 -15.50
CA LYS A 211 9.67 5.27 -16.19
C LYS A 211 8.79 6.32 -16.84
N LYS A 212 7.58 5.98 -17.26
CA LYS A 212 6.58 6.93 -17.75
C LYS A 212 5.78 7.50 -16.58
N THR A 213 5.30 8.72 -16.76
CA THR A 213 4.47 9.39 -15.74
C THR A 213 3.01 8.98 -15.93
N HIS A 214 2.42 8.44 -14.87
CA HIS A 214 1.00 8.14 -14.75
C HIS A 214 0.44 8.83 -13.50
N GLN A 215 -0.82 9.19 -13.52
CA GLN A 215 -1.50 9.75 -12.36
C GLN A 215 -1.95 8.64 -11.41
N PHE A 216 -2.39 7.51 -11.97
CA PHE A 216 -2.92 6.39 -11.22
C PHE A 216 -2.34 5.05 -11.70
N ILE A 217 -2.29 4.07 -10.83
CA ILE A 217 -1.84 2.70 -11.14
C ILE A 217 -2.69 2.03 -12.24
N PHE A 218 -3.97 2.36 -12.34
CA PHE A 218 -4.85 1.80 -13.37
C PHE A 218 -4.63 2.37 -14.77
N GLU A 219 -3.88 3.47 -14.91
CA GLU A 219 -3.45 4.01 -16.20
C GLU A 219 -2.26 3.26 -16.80
N LEU A 220 -1.53 2.49 -15.99
CA LEU A 220 -0.45 1.66 -16.50
C LEU A 220 -1.02 0.55 -17.40
N SER A 221 -0.41 0.34 -18.55
CA SER A 221 -0.68 -0.82 -19.39
C SER A 221 -0.32 -2.12 -18.70
N GLY A 222 -0.82 -3.25 -19.17
CA GLY A 222 -0.44 -4.57 -18.65
C GLY A 222 1.08 -4.80 -18.70
N THR A 223 1.74 -4.36 -19.78
CA THR A 223 3.20 -4.46 -19.94
C THR A 223 3.94 -3.61 -18.89
N GLU A 224 3.50 -2.38 -18.65
CA GLU A 224 4.11 -1.51 -17.64
C GLU A 224 3.89 -2.06 -16.21
N ARG A 225 2.73 -2.64 -15.91
CA ARG A 225 2.51 -3.33 -14.64
C ARG A 225 3.41 -4.56 -14.48
N MET A 226 3.58 -5.34 -15.54
CA MET A 226 4.54 -6.46 -15.54
C MET A 226 5.97 -6.01 -15.28
N ALA A 227 6.35 -4.87 -15.82
CA ALA A 227 7.72 -4.34 -15.66
C ALA A 227 8.04 -3.94 -14.22
N LEU A 228 7.02 -3.74 -13.35
CA LEU A 228 7.20 -3.43 -11.93
C LEU A 228 7.38 -4.70 -11.06
N VAL A 229 7.12 -5.88 -11.60
CA VAL A 229 7.30 -7.18 -10.96
C VAL A 229 8.73 -7.68 -11.16
#